data_c0efbf4b54d6b61b1fafad59f8e2180d
#
_entry.id   c0efbf4b54d6b61b1fafad59f8e2180d
#
_cell.length_a   1.000
_cell.length_b   1.000
_cell.length_c   1.000
_cell.angle_alpha   90.00
_cell.angle_beta   90.00
_cell.angle_gamma   90.00
#
_symmetry.space_group_name_H-M   'P 1'
#
loop_
_entity.id
_entity.type
_entity.pdbx_description
1 polymer ?
#
loop_
_entity_poly.entity_id
_entity_poly.type
_entity_poly.pdbx_seq_one_letter_code
_entity_poly.pdbx_strand_id
1 'polypeptide(L)'
;MEETSARERALCPSRSEFKRHSHSTYASPKSAEEAYMSSLLEPEVIEVMEHSSANPENMPGDLTAEEKAEIDREASHYENKSAVGLEALRIVQKYRGWISDDTLQAISAYLDVPAAQLESVATYFQLIFRQPVGREVIYLCKSASCWIKGCDRLQQHIYECLKIEPGQTSADGIFTLLEAPCLGDCDKAPVLMLGEEMFRNLDEAAIENLIKKKKKYHADQSLD
;
A
#
# COMPACT_ATOMS: atom_id res chain seq x y z
N MET A 1 -23.14 -29.22 -0.02
CA MET A 1 -21.71 -29.19 -0.42
C MET A 1 -21.46 -28.47 -1.75
N GLU A 2 -22.45 -27.82 -2.37
CA GLU A 2 -22.32 -27.12 -3.67
C GLU A 2 -22.22 -25.59 -3.56
N GLU A 3 -22.56 -24.98 -2.43
CA GLU A 3 -22.54 -23.51 -2.27
C GLU A 3 -21.15 -22.93 -2.00
N THR A 4 -20.21 -23.70 -1.49
CA THR A 4 -18.82 -23.23 -1.26
C THR A 4 -18.04 -23.04 -2.56
N SER A 5 -18.34 -23.80 -3.62
CA SER A 5 -17.68 -23.72 -4.93
C SER A 5 -18.00 -22.44 -5.72
N ALA A 6 -19.16 -21.81 -5.47
CA ALA A 6 -19.57 -20.60 -6.19
C ALA A 6 -18.92 -19.32 -5.65
N ARG A 7 -18.63 -19.27 -4.35
CA ARG A 7 -17.95 -18.13 -3.72
C ARG A 7 -16.45 -18.04 -4.07
N GLU A 8 -15.79 -19.19 -4.26
CA GLU A 8 -14.37 -19.22 -4.67
C GLU A 8 -14.17 -18.76 -6.11
N ARG A 9 -15.14 -18.93 -7.01
CA ARG A 9 -15.06 -18.49 -8.43
C ARG A 9 -15.21 -16.99 -8.64
N ALA A 10 -15.69 -16.26 -7.65
CA ALA A 10 -15.86 -14.80 -7.74
C ALA A 10 -14.59 -13.99 -7.39
N LEU A 11 -13.50 -14.65 -7.03
CA LEU A 11 -12.31 -14.01 -6.46
C LEU A 11 -11.27 -13.54 -7.48
N CYS A 12 -11.23 -14.17 -8.68
CA CYS A 12 -10.39 -13.72 -9.78
C CYS A 12 -10.81 -14.44 -11.09
N PRO A 13 -10.96 -13.75 -12.23
CA PRO A 13 -11.36 -14.35 -13.49
C PRO A 13 -10.31 -15.36 -14.00
N SER A 14 -10.74 -16.50 -14.55
CA SER A 14 -9.82 -17.48 -15.11
C SER A 14 -9.27 -17.04 -16.46
N ARG A 15 -8.08 -17.52 -16.81
CA ARG A 15 -7.36 -17.23 -18.08
C ARG A 15 -8.20 -17.46 -19.34
N SER A 16 -9.23 -18.31 -19.27
CA SER A 16 -10.13 -18.61 -20.40
C SER A 16 -11.16 -17.51 -20.67
N GLU A 17 -11.48 -16.68 -19.68
CA GLU A 17 -12.42 -15.55 -19.81
C GLU A 17 -11.72 -14.31 -20.38
N PHE A 18 -10.40 -14.18 -20.18
CA PHE A 18 -9.58 -13.07 -20.64
C PHE A 18 -9.50 -12.95 -22.17
N LYS A 19 -9.58 -14.05 -22.93
CA LYS A 19 -9.43 -14.04 -24.39
C LYS A 19 -10.56 -13.35 -25.15
N ARG A 20 -11.64 -12.96 -24.52
CA ARG A 20 -12.82 -12.38 -25.21
C ARG A 20 -12.86 -10.84 -25.25
N HIS A 21 -11.94 -10.14 -24.59
CA HIS A 21 -11.97 -8.67 -24.52
C HIS A 21 -10.75 -7.96 -25.13
N SER A 22 -9.90 -8.65 -25.89
CA SER A 22 -8.69 -8.10 -26.48
C SER A 22 -8.94 -7.41 -27.84
N HIS A 23 -9.84 -6.45 -27.89
CA HIS A 23 -9.85 -5.39 -28.89
C HIS A 23 -9.97 -4.04 -28.18
N SER A 24 -8.96 -3.69 -27.40
CA SER A 24 -8.75 -2.30 -27.00
C SER A 24 -7.75 -1.70 -27.99
N THR A 25 -8.23 -0.81 -28.81
CA THR A 25 -7.44 0.07 -29.65
C THR A 25 -6.52 0.89 -28.75
N TYR A 26 -5.23 0.59 -28.81
CA TYR A 26 -4.20 1.40 -28.19
C TYR A 26 -4.24 2.78 -28.85
N ALA A 27 -4.68 3.79 -28.09
CA ALA A 27 -4.67 5.17 -28.56
C ALA A 27 -3.22 5.61 -28.82
N SER A 28 -3.02 6.42 -29.88
CA SER A 28 -1.70 6.88 -30.25
C SER A 28 -1.02 7.69 -29.14
N PRO A 29 0.32 7.69 -29.04
CA PRO A 29 1.04 8.39 -27.95
C PRO A 29 0.64 9.85 -27.73
N LYS A 30 0.26 10.57 -28.81
CA LYS A 30 -0.18 11.97 -28.74
C LYS A 30 -1.50 12.16 -27.96
N SER A 31 -2.44 11.23 -28.08
CA SER A 31 -3.71 11.30 -27.34
C SER A 31 -3.56 10.99 -25.84
N ALA A 32 -2.57 10.17 -25.51
CA ALA A 32 -2.24 9.86 -24.11
C ALA A 32 -1.53 11.04 -23.39
N GLU A 33 -0.71 11.77 -24.12
CA GLU A 33 -0.01 12.95 -23.61
C GLU A 33 -0.97 14.14 -23.39
N GLU A 34 -1.92 14.35 -24.31
CA GLU A 34 -2.99 15.35 -24.17
C GLU A 34 -3.96 15.01 -23.03
N ALA A 35 -4.31 13.74 -22.85
CA ALA A 35 -5.15 13.29 -21.75
C ALA A 35 -4.44 13.45 -20.39
N TYR A 36 -3.14 13.17 -20.32
CA TYR A 36 -2.33 13.35 -19.12
C TYR A 36 -2.18 14.84 -18.75
N MET A 37 -1.94 15.71 -19.72
CA MET A 37 -1.85 17.17 -19.49
C MET A 37 -3.22 17.76 -19.07
N SER A 38 -4.33 17.25 -19.59
CA SER A 38 -5.67 17.67 -19.18
C SER A 38 -5.99 17.26 -17.74
N SER A 39 -5.55 16.08 -17.29
CA SER A 39 -5.76 15.61 -15.92
C SER A 39 -4.98 16.38 -14.86
N LEU A 40 -3.94 17.13 -15.26
CA LEU A 40 -3.15 17.97 -14.35
C LEU A 40 -3.78 19.36 -14.10
N LEU A 41 -4.81 19.74 -14.85
CA LEU A 41 -5.44 21.07 -14.78
C LEU A 41 -6.80 21.12 -14.07
N GLU A 42 -7.35 19.98 -13.72
CA GLU A 42 -8.59 19.91 -12.94
C GLU A 42 -8.26 19.57 -11.47
N PRO A 43 -8.53 20.45 -10.51
CA PRO A 43 -8.54 20.07 -9.12
C PRO A 43 -9.83 19.28 -8.85
N GLU A 44 -9.91 18.05 -9.32
CA GLU A 44 -10.92 17.15 -8.80
C GLU A 44 -10.64 16.94 -7.32
N VAL A 45 -11.53 17.50 -6.51
CA VAL A 45 -11.70 17.15 -5.11
C VAL A 45 -11.81 15.64 -5.07
N ILE A 46 -10.73 14.97 -4.66
CA ILE A 46 -10.78 13.55 -4.33
C ILE A 46 -11.76 13.46 -3.19
N GLU A 47 -12.98 13.08 -3.51
CA GLU A 47 -13.96 12.65 -2.51
C GLU A 47 -13.32 11.44 -1.83
N VAL A 48 -12.74 11.67 -0.66
CA VAL A 48 -12.20 10.63 0.19
C VAL A 48 -13.38 9.76 0.58
N MET A 49 -13.59 8.67 -0.15
CA MET A 49 -14.53 7.66 0.27
C MET A 49 -14.06 7.17 1.63
N GLU A 50 -14.86 7.44 2.65
CA GLU A 50 -14.68 6.95 4.01
C GLU A 50 -14.68 5.42 4.00
N HIS A 51 -13.50 4.83 3.84
CA HIS A 51 -13.30 3.39 3.99
C HIS A 51 -12.75 3.12 5.38
N SER A 52 -13.66 3.19 6.34
CA SER A 52 -13.49 2.71 7.70
C SER A 52 -13.26 1.19 7.69
N SER A 53 -12.04 0.75 7.94
CA SER A 53 -11.78 -0.62 8.39
C SER A 53 -10.58 -0.76 9.33
N ALA A 54 -9.86 0.29 9.63
CA ALA A 54 -9.17 0.36 10.91
C ALA A 54 -10.17 0.97 11.87
N ASN A 55 -10.48 0.30 12.97
CA ASN A 55 -11.41 0.78 13.99
C ASN A 55 -11.05 2.23 14.35
N PRO A 56 -11.81 3.27 13.87
CA PRO A 56 -11.46 4.66 14.11
C PRO A 56 -11.83 5.09 15.52
N GLU A 57 -12.46 4.20 16.27
CA GLU A 57 -12.86 4.45 17.64
C GLU A 57 -11.63 4.32 18.54
N ASN A 58 -11.01 5.45 18.86
CA ASN A 58 -10.03 5.60 19.92
C ASN A 58 -8.56 5.50 19.52
N MET A 59 -8.13 6.26 18.52
CA MET A 59 -6.72 6.67 18.48
C MET A 59 -6.59 7.98 19.26
N PRO A 60 -6.15 7.97 20.54
CA PRO A 60 -5.83 9.22 21.23
C PRO A 60 -4.74 9.92 20.42
N GLY A 61 -4.85 11.21 20.20
CA GLY A 61 -3.78 12.01 19.62
C GLY A 61 -2.45 11.82 20.38
N ASP A 62 -2.54 11.48 21.67
CA ASP A 62 -1.39 11.24 22.53
C ASP A 62 -0.78 9.85 22.36
N LEU A 63 0.55 9.78 22.54
CA LEU A 63 1.31 8.52 22.51
C LEU A 63 1.01 7.67 23.75
N THR A 64 0.86 6.36 23.53
CA THR A 64 0.70 5.40 24.62
C THR A 64 1.99 5.21 25.42
N ALA A 65 1.88 4.58 26.57
CA ALA A 65 3.05 4.28 27.41
C ALA A 65 4.03 3.30 26.73
N GLU A 66 3.49 2.33 25.99
CA GLU A 66 4.26 1.35 25.24
C GLU A 66 5.02 2.00 24.08
N GLU A 67 4.35 2.87 23.30
CA GLU A 67 4.96 3.63 22.21
C GLU A 67 6.11 4.49 22.72
N LYS A 68 5.90 5.23 23.81
CA LYS A 68 6.93 6.07 24.45
C LYS A 68 8.12 5.24 24.92
N ALA A 69 7.88 4.11 25.57
CA ALA A 69 8.94 3.24 26.08
C ALA A 69 9.79 2.63 24.94
N GLU A 70 9.17 2.28 23.80
CA GLU A 70 9.89 1.78 22.63
C GLU A 70 10.69 2.90 21.95
N ILE A 71 10.12 4.11 21.84
CA ILE A 71 10.83 5.29 21.32
C ILE A 71 12.03 5.66 22.21
N ASP A 72 11.87 5.66 23.53
CA ASP A 72 12.97 5.98 24.46
C ASP A 72 14.10 4.96 24.40
N ARG A 73 13.76 3.67 24.19
CA ARG A 73 14.74 2.62 24.00
C ARG A 73 15.58 2.87 22.74
N GLU A 74 14.93 3.18 21.62
CA GLU A 74 15.65 3.53 20.40
C GLU A 74 16.44 4.82 20.55
N ALA A 75 15.86 5.83 21.21
CA ALA A 75 16.53 7.11 21.45
C ALA A 75 17.85 6.98 22.22
N SER A 76 17.98 5.94 23.06
CA SER A 76 19.21 5.68 23.81
C SER A 76 20.43 5.35 22.91
N HIS A 77 20.21 4.96 21.67
CA HIS A 77 21.25 4.67 20.68
C HIS A 77 21.74 5.91 19.89
N TYR A 78 21.11 7.07 20.10
CA TYR A 78 21.39 8.29 19.34
C TYR A 78 21.84 9.43 20.29
N GLU A 79 22.79 10.22 19.85
CA GLU A 79 23.25 11.41 20.61
C GLU A 79 22.22 12.55 20.61
N ASN A 80 21.34 12.58 19.57
CA ASN A 80 20.36 13.64 19.39
C ASN A 80 18.96 13.04 19.15
N LYS A 81 17.97 13.50 19.91
CA LYS A 81 16.57 13.08 19.77
C LYS A 81 15.98 13.33 18.37
N SER A 82 16.45 14.35 17.65
CA SER A 82 15.98 14.61 16.28
C SER A 82 16.35 13.50 15.29
N ALA A 83 17.40 12.73 15.57
CA ALA A 83 17.81 11.58 14.73
C ALA A 83 16.86 10.39 14.85
N VAL A 84 16.07 10.32 15.93
CA VAL A 84 15.09 9.24 16.20
C VAL A 84 13.78 9.43 15.42
N GLY A 85 13.59 10.55 14.75
CA GLY A 85 12.32 10.92 14.11
C GLY A 85 11.75 9.82 13.19
N LEU A 86 12.57 9.22 12.33
CA LEU A 86 12.14 8.12 11.45
C LEU A 86 11.73 6.87 12.25
N GLU A 87 12.54 6.49 13.22
CA GLU A 87 12.25 5.28 14.03
C GLU A 87 11.00 5.49 14.90
N ALA A 88 10.80 6.68 15.45
CA ALA A 88 9.57 7.02 16.18
C ALA A 88 8.33 6.90 15.29
N LEU A 89 8.39 7.39 14.04
CA LEU A 89 7.30 7.22 13.08
C LEU A 89 7.04 5.73 12.79
N ARG A 90 8.08 4.91 12.60
CA ARG A 90 7.96 3.47 12.34
C ARG A 90 7.38 2.72 13.54
N ILE A 91 7.84 3.03 14.76
CA ILE A 91 7.34 2.44 15.99
C ILE A 91 5.85 2.72 16.14
N VAL A 92 5.45 3.97 16.04
CA VAL A 92 4.04 4.35 16.20
C VAL A 92 3.18 3.77 15.07
N GLN A 93 3.68 3.76 13.82
CA GLN A 93 2.99 3.11 12.70
C GLN A 93 2.78 1.61 12.93
N LYS A 94 3.71 0.90 13.54
CA LYS A 94 3.60 -0.53 13.89
C LYS A 94 2.39 -0.80 14.80
N TYR A 95 2.10 0.11 15.74
CA TYR A 95 0.95 -0.01 16.65
C TYR A 95 -0.35 0.47 16.01
N ARG A 96 -0.30 1.52 15.19
CA ARG A 96 -1.49 2.22 14.68
C ARG A 96 -1.82 1.93 13.22
N GLY A 97 -0.91 1.30 12.48
CA GLY A 97 -1.01 1.02 11.05
C GLY A 97 -0.65 2.20 10.14
N TRP A 98 -0.89 3.44 10.58
CA TRP A 98 -0.57 4.67 9.85
C TRP A 98 -0.40 5.86 10.80
N ILE A 99 0.13 6.98 10.31
CA ILE A 99 0.41 8.19 11.09
C ILE A 99 -0.56 9.30 10.70
N SER A 100 -1.51 9.62 11.58
CA SER A 100 -2.42 10.76 11.42
C SER A 100 -1.71 12.10 11.73
N ASP A 101 -2.35 13.22 11.41
CA ASP A 101 -1.82 14.54 11.72
C ASP A 101 -1.68 14.73 13.24
N ASP A 102 -2.67 14.31 14.02
CA ASP A 102 -2.65 14.40 15.48
C ASP A 102 -1.51 13.53 16.07
N THR A 103 -1.33 12.33 15.52
CA THR A 103 -0.25 11.41 15.91
C THR A 103 1.11 12.03 15.59
N LEU A 104 1.27 12.63 14.43
CA LEU A 104 2.52 13.31 14.05
C LEU A 104 2.83 14.47 14.98
N GLN A 105 1.82 15.27 15.37
CA GLN A 105 1.97 16.35 16.34
C GLN A 105 2.38 15.80 17.73
N ALA A 106 1.80 14.68 18.16
CA ALA A 106 2.18 14.06 19.44
C ALA A 106 3.64 13.56 19.43
N ILE A 107 4.10 12.95 18.32
CA ILE A 107 5.50 12.55 18.15
C ILE A 107 6.42 13.79 18.16
N SER A 108 6.02 14.86 17.45
CA SER A 108 6.73 16.15 17.40
C SER A 108 6.93 16.72 18.79
N ALA A 109 5.87 16.79 19.58
CA ALA A 109 5.92 17.30 20.95
C ALA A 109 6.79 16.41 21.87
N TYR A 110 6.70 15.08 21.70
CA TYR A 110 7.46 14.14 22.52
C TYR A 110 8.96 14.17 22.26
N LEU A 111 9.36 14.31 21.00
CA LEU A 111 10.77 14.36 20.59
C LEU A 111 11.37 15.77 20.68
N ASP A 112 10.55 16.79 20.89
CA ASP A 112 10.96 18.21 20.78
C ASP A 112 11.56 18.54 19.40
N VAL A 113 10.90 18.04 18.33
CA VAL A 113 11.28 18.21 16.92
C VAL A 113 10.14 18.89 16.17
N PRO A 114 10.40 19.89 15.33
CA PRO A 114 9.34 20.55 14.57
C PRO A 114 8.51 19.56 13.73
N ALA A 115 7.19 19.67 13.79
CA ALA A 115 6.28 18.79 13.04
C ALA A 115 6.57 18.81 11.53
N ALA A 116 6.94 19.97 10.96
CA ALA A 116 7.32 20.11 9.56
C ALA A 116 8.56 19.25 9.20
N GLN A 117 9.50 19.06 10.13
CA GLN A 117 10.64 18.19 9.93
C GLN A 117 10.21 16.72 9.89
N LEU A 118 9.35 16.29 10.82
CA LEU A 118 8.80 14.93 10.82
C LEU A 118 7.94 14.65 9.59
N GLU A 119 7.14 15.63 9.15
CA GLU A 119 6.37 15.53 7.92
C GLU A 119 7.28 15.34 6.69
N SER A 120 8.39 16.09 6.62
CA SER A 120 9.37 15.91 5.55
C SER A 120 9.99 14.51 5.54
N VAL A 121 10.25 13.93 6.72
CA VAL A 121 10.73 12.55 6.86
C VAL A 121 9.63 11.56 6.43
N ALA A 122 8.41 11.73 6.95
CA ALA A 122 7.29 10.84 6.66
C ALA A 122 6.93 10.79 5.17
N THR A 123 6.98 11.94 4.48
CA THR A 123 6.68 12.02 3.04
C THR A 123 7.84 11.55 2.15
N TYR A 124 9.08 11.65 2.63
CA TYR A 124 10.24 11.15 1.89
C TYR A 124 10.34 9.62 1.92
N PHE A 125 10.01 8.99 3.05
CA PHE A 125 10.12 7.55 3.21
C PHE A 125 8.81 6.86 2.84
N GLN A 126 8.77 6.16 1.70
CA GLN A 126 7.58 5.52 1.12
C GLN A 126 6.90 4.48 2.02
N LEU A 127 7.60 3.96 3.03
CA LEU A 127 7.06 2.99 3.98
C LEU A 127 6.42 3.64 5.21
N ILE A 128 6.36 4.97 5.27
CA ILE A 128 5.60 5.68 6.29
C ILE A 128 4.27 6.11 5.68
N PHE A 129 3.17 5.63 6.27
CA PHE A 129 1.82 5.86 5.77
C PHE A 129 1.19 7.06 6.45
N ARG A 130 0.85 8.09 5.66
CA ARG A 130 0.16 9.30 6.13
C ARG A 130 -1.37 9.19 5.97
N GLN A 131 -1.84 8.07 5.43
CA GLN A 131 -3.26 7.75 5.24
C GLN A 131 -3.53 6.31 5.67
N PRO A 132 -4.77 5.97 6.02
CA PRO A 132 -5.14 4.60 6.32
C PRO A 132 -4.78 3.66 5.18
N VAL A 133 -4.15 2.53 5.53
CA VAL A 133 -3.82 1.46 4.60
C VAL A 133 -4.43 0.14 5.07
N GLY A 134 -4.58 -0.82 4.16
CA GLY A 134 -5.00 -2.17 4.49
C GLY A 134 -3.95 -2.94 5.31
N ARG A 135 -4.33 -4.10 5.77
CA ARG A 135 -3.45 -4.98 6.57
C ARG A 135 -2.21 -5.44 5.81
N GLU A 136 -2.33 -5.53 4.48
CA GLU A 136 -1.28 -5.94 3.55
C GLU A 136 -1.08 -4.86 2.50
N VAL A 137 0.07 -4.22 2.49
CA VAL A 137 0.39 -3.20 1.48
C VAL A 137 1.20 -3.84 0.36
N ILE A 138 0.65 -3.79 -0.85
CA ILE A 138 1.29 -4.27 -2.08
C ILE A 138 2.03 -3.10 -2.71
N TYR A 139 3.36 -3.17 -2.76
CA TYR A 139 4.19 -2.24 -3.54
C TYR A 139 4.54 -2.87 -4.88
N LEU A 140 3.92 -2.42 -5.96
CA LEU A 140 4.23 -2.86 -7.32
C LEU A 140 5.36 -2.00 -7.90
N CYS A 141 6.45 -2.63 -8.30
CA CYS A 141 7.57 -1.93 -8.92
C CYS A 141 7.22 -1.44 -10.33
N LYS A 142 7.35 -0.13 -10.57
CA LYS A 142 7.09 0.52 -11.86
C LYS A 142 8.37 1.00 -12.56
N SER A 143 9.53 0.43 -12.21
CA SER A 143 10.79 0.76 -12.87
C SER A 143 10.85 0.28 -14.32
N ALA A 144 11.78 0.83 -15.10
CA ALA A 144 11.96 0.49 -16.52
C ALA A 144 12.09 -1.02 -16.75
N SER A 145 12.87 -1.74 -15.94
CA SER A 145 13.02 -3.21 -16.06
C SER A 145 11.70 -3.94 -15.84
N CYS A 146 10.92 -3.55 -14.83
CA CYS A 146 9.62 -4.14 -14.55
C CYS A 146 8.60 -3.78 -15.64
N TRP A 147 8.66 -2.57 -16.16
CA TRP A 147 7.81 -2.12 -17.25
C TRP A 147 8.05 -2.94 -18.53
N ILE A 148 9.32 -3.12 -18.95
CA ILE A 148 9.68 -3.94 -20.09
C ILE A 148 9.22 -5.39 -19.91
N LYS A 149 9.23 -5.89 -18.68
CA LYS A 149 8.78 -7.25 -18.33
C LYS A 149 7.28 -7.36 -18.11
N GLY A 150 6.51 -6.27 -18.24
CA GLY A 150 5.06 -6.28 -18.27
C GLY A 150 4.39 -6.05 -16.92
N CYS A 151 4.96 -5.22 -16.04
CA CYS A 151 4.32 -4.89 -14.76
C CYS A 151 2.94 -4.22 -14.92
N ASP A 152 2.67 -3.56 -16.07
CA ASP A 152 1.35 -2.98 -16.35
C ASP A 152 0.27 -4.06 -16.48
N ARG A 153 0.60 -5.22 -17.05
CA ARG A 153 -0.32 -6.37 -17.10
C ARG A 153 -0.58 -6.93 -15.71
N LEU A 154 0.45 -6.95 -14.86
CA LEU A 154 0.29 -7.39 -13.47
C LEU A 154 -0.58 -6.41 -12.68
N GLN A 155 -0.42 -5.11 -12.89
CA GLN A 155 -1.27 -4.09 -12.28
C GLN A 155 -2.74 -4.25 -12.71
N GLN A 156 -2.97 -4.45 -14.02
CA GLN A 156 -4.30 -4.71 -14.53
C GLN A 156 -4.92 -5.98 -13.92
N HIS A 157 -4.12 -7.03 -13.75
CA HIS A 157 -4.58 -8.27 -13.13
C HIS A 157 -4.90 -8.10 -11.63
N ILE A 158 -4.09 -7.32 -10.89
CA ILE A 158 -4.38 -6.94 -9.49
C ILE A 158 -5.71 -6.19 -9.42
N TYR A 159 -5.94 -5.22 -10.33
CA TYR A 159 -7.21 -4.51 -10.42
C TYR A 159 -8.39 -5.48 -10.65
N GLU A 160 -8.25 -6.45 -11.54
CA GLU A 160 -9.30 -7.44 -11.82
C GLU A 160 -9.63 -8.31 -10.60
N CYS A 161 -8.60 -8.66 -9.81
CA CYS A 161 -8.75 -9.49 -8.61
C CYS A 161 -9.28 -8.74 -7.39
N LEU A 162 -8.85 -7.49 -7.18
CA LEU A 162 -9.09 -6.71 -5.96
C LEU A 162 -10.03 -5.53 -6.17
N LYS A 163 -10.24 -5.09 -7.42
CA LYS A 163 -11.01 -3.90 -7.81
C LYS A 163 -10.47 -2.63 -7.17
N ILE A 164 -9.13 -2.51 -7.10
CA ILE A 164 -8.44 -1.33 -6.58
C ILE A 164 -7.41 -0.83 -7.59
N GLU A 165 -7.26 0.47 -7.64
CA GLU A 165 -6.22 1.18 -8.36
C GLU A 165 -5.06 1.55 -7.43
N PRO A 166 -3.90 1.99 -7.95
CA PRO A 166 -2.83 2.52 -7.11
C PRO A 166 -3.32 3.62 -6.18
N GLY A 167 -2.94 3.54 -4.91
CA GLY A 167 -3.40 4.43 -3.84
C GLY A 167 -4.70 3.99 -3.15
N GLN A 168 -5.37 2.93 -3.62
CA GLN A 168 -6.64 2.48 -3.06
C GLN A 168 -6.50 1.23 -2.19
N THR A 169 -7.44 1.10 -1.26
CA THR A 169 -7.59 -0.07 -0.39
C THR A 169 -8.81 -0.90 -0.82
N SER A 170 -8.68 -2.23 -0.79
CA SER A 170 -9.76 -3.14 -1.14
C SER A 170 -10.95 -3.03 -0.15
N ALA A 171 -12.15 -3.30 -0.64
CA ALA A 171 -13.38 -3.17 0.15
C ALA A 171 -13.42 -4.04 1.41
N ASP A 172 -12.62 -5.12 1.44
CA ASP A 172 -12.43 -5.97 2.62
C ASP A 172 -11.39 -5.42 3.62
N GLY A 173 -10.75 -4.28 3.32
CA GLY A 173 -9.73 -3.65 4.15
C GLY A 173 -8.42 -4.44 4.25
N ILE A 174 -8.25 -5.48 3.44
CA ILE A 174 -7.06 -6.34 3.53
C ILE A 174 -5.90 -5.75 2.75
N PHE A 175 -6.11 -5.35 1.49
CA PHE A 175 -5.02 -4.94 0.60
C PHE A 175 -5.08 -3.45 0.26
N THR A 176 -3.91 -2.81 0.28
CA THR A 176 -3.70 -1.50 -0.37
C THR A 176 -2.67 -1.67 -1.47
N LEU A 177 -2.94 -1.14 -2.67
CA LEU A 177 -2.00 -1.14 -3.78
C LEU A 177 -1.27 0.19 -3.86
N LEU A 178 0.07 0.14 -3.79
CA LEU A 178 0.93 1.30 -4.00
C LEU A 178 1.93 1.01 -5.11
N GLU A 179 2.40 2.06 -5.77
CA GLU A 179 3.47 1.97 -6.77
C GLU A 179 4.81 2.32 -6.14
N ALA A 180 5.85 1.58 -6.50
CA ALA A 180 7.22 1.88 -6.13
C ALA A 180 8.06 2.21 -7.36
N PRO A 181 8.87 3.28 -7.35
CA PRO A 181 9.70 3.65 -8.49
C PRO A 181 10.76 2.57 -8.81
N CYS A 182 11.35 1.96 -7.80
CA CYS A 182 12.22 0.79 -7.96
C CYS A 182 12.43 0.08 -6.61
N LEU A 183 12.25 -1.24 -6.60
CA LEU A 183 12.47 -2.09 -5.43
C LEU A 183 13.88 -2.72 -5.37
N GLY A 184 14.75 -2.43 -6.34
CA GLY A 184 16.16 -2.83 -6.32
C GLY A 184 16.48 -4.20 -6.93
N ASP A 185 15.51 -5.07 -7.21
CA ASP A 185 15.70 -6.47 -7.65
C ASP A 185 15.45 -6.62 -9.18
N CYS A 186 16.06 -5.74 -9.99
CA CYS A 186 15.75 -5.56 -11.41
C CYS A 186 16.10 -6.77 -12.31
N ASP A 187 17.05 -7.61 -11.91
CA ASP A 187 17.44 -8.85 -12.62
C ASP A 187 16.33 -9.91 -12.55
N LYS A 188 15.44 -9.81 -11.57
CA LYS A 188 14.32 -10.72 -11.35
C LYS A 188 12.97 -10.08 -11.61
N ALA A 189 12.96 -9.05 -12.45
CA ALA A 189 11.72 -8.35 -12.84
C ALA A 189 10.72 -9.29 -13.56
N PRO A 190 9.40 -9.08 -13.41
CA PRO A 190 8.73 -8.10 -12.59
C PRO A 190 8.75 -8.47 -11.09
N VAL A 191 8.79 -7.45 -10.23
CA VAL A 191 8.82 -7.64 -8.78
C VAL A 191 7.73 -6.82 -8.07
N LEU A 192 7.24 -7.32 -6.97
CA LEU A 192 6.46 -6.59 -5.99
C LEU A 192 6.96 -6.88 -4.57
N MET A 193 6.64 -6.01 -3.65
CA MET A 193 6.85 -6.24 -2.22
C MET A 193 5.48 -6.26 -1.54
N LEU A 194 5.28 -7.21 -0.62
CA LEU A 194 4.08 -7.31 0.19
C LEU A 194 4.50 -7.35 1.67
N GLY A 195 4.18 -6.30 2.41
CA GLY A 195 4.79 -6.09 3.71
C GLY A 195 6.32 -5.98 3.57
N GLU A 196 7.07 -6.89 4.20
CA GLU A 196 8.54 -6.94 4.11
C GLU A 196 9.04 -8.01 3.12
N GLU A 197 8.16 -8.78 2.51
CA GLU A 197 8.51 -9.90 1.64
C GLU A 197 8.55 -9.50 0.16
N MET A 198 9.68 -9.85 -0.52
CA MET A 198 9.88 -9.57 -1.94
C MET A 198 9.48 -10.77 -2.80
N PHE A 199 8.62 -10.53 -3.77
CA PHE A 199 8.16 -11.49 -4.77
C PHE A 199 8.74 -11.15 -6.15
N ARG A 200 9.26 -12.17 -6.83
CA ARG A 200 10.14 -12.05 -8.00
C ARG A 200 9.63 -12.86 -9.18
N ASN A 201 10.04 -12.45 -10.41
CA ASN A 201 9.69 -13.18 -11.65
C ASN A 201 8.18 -13.43 -11.73
N LEU A 202 7.39 -12.41 -11.42
CA LEU A 202 5.96 -12.54 -11.25
C LEU A 202 5.23 -12.70 -12.58
N ASP A 203 4.24 -13.57 -12.55
CA ASP A 203 3.19 -13.67 -13.55
C ASP A 203 1.81 -13.51 -12.91
N GLU A 204 0.77 -13.49 -13.70
CA GLU A 204 -0.62 -13.34 -13.26
C GLU A 204 -1.04 -14.45 -12.29
N ALA A 205 -0.58 -15.69 -12.54
CA ALA A 205 -0.90 -16.82 -11.69
C ALA A 205 -0.23 -16.73 -10.31
N ALA A 206 1.00 -16.23 -10.24
CA ALA A 206 1.70 -16.00 -8.98
C ALA A 206 0.98 -14.94 -8.12
N ILE A 207 0.52 -13.84 -8.74
CA ILE A 207 -0.25 -12.81 -8.07
C ILE A 207 -1.58 -13.35 -7.54
N GLU A 208 -2.32 -14.10 -8.36
CA GLU A 208 -3.59 -14.71 -7.97
C GLU A 208 -3.41 -15.63 -6.75
N ASN A 209 -2.38 -16.49 -6.78
CA ASN A 209 -2.06 -17.40 -5.68
C ASN A 209 -1.67 -16.63 -4.41
N LEU A 210 -0.89 -15.56 -4.55
CA LEU A 210 -0.50 -14.69 -3.43
C LEU A 210 -1.71 -14.05 -2.75
N ILE A 211 -2.59 -13.44 -3.55
CA ILE A 211 -3.82 -12.81 -3.06
C ILE A 211 -4.71 -13.84 -2.34
N LYS A 212 -4.93 -15.02 -2.95
CA LYS A 212 -5.74 -16.09 -2.34
C LYS A 212 -5.15 -16.57 -1.02
N LYS A 213 -3.83 -16.79 -0.96
CA LYS A 213 -3.12 -17.23 0.25
C LYS A 213 -3.30 -16.22 1.39
N LYS A 214 -3.11 -14.93 1.11
CA LYS A 214 -3.24 -13.87 2.10
C LYS A 214 -4.68 -13.65 2.55
N LYS A 215 -5.66 -13.69 1.65
CA LYS A 215 -7.09 -13.64 2.02
C LYS A 215 -7.48 -14.78 2.95
N LYS A 216 -7.02 -16.00 2.64
CA LYS A 216 -7.28 -17.17 3.51
C LYS A 216 -6.66 -16.97 4.89
N TYR A 217 -5.41 -16.52 4.97
CA TYR A 217 -4.71 -16.25 6.22
C TYR A 217 -5.49 -15.27 7.12
N HIS A 218 -5.97 -14.16 6.55
CA HIS A 218 -6.75 -13.17 7.31
C HIS A 218 -8.16 -13.65 7.67
N ALA A 219 -8.78 -14.50 6.84
CA ALA A 219 -10.06 -15.11 7.16
C ALA A 219 -9.94 -16.08 8.36
N ASP A 220 -8.88 -16.87 8.40
CA ASP A 220 -8.62 -17.81 9.50
C ASP A 220 -8.36 -17.08 10.83
N GLN A 221 -7.68 -15.92 10.80
CA GLN A 221 -7.43 -15.09 11.99
C GLN A 221 -8.65 -14.32 12.51
N SER A 222 -9.67 -14.12 11.70
CA SER A 222 -10.89 -13.41 12.13
C SER A 222 -11.90 -14.31 12.86
N LEU A 223 -11.58 -15.59 13.03
CA LEU A 223 -12.43 -16.61 13.69
C LEU A 223 -11.98 -16.93 15.13
N ASP A 224 -10.84 -16.39 15.58
CA ASP A 224 -10.32 -16.50 16.93
C ASP A 224 -10.55 -15.21 17.72
#